data_6b28a48c8a0ccfa96601c44c5529be50
#
_entry.id   6b28a48c8a0ccfa96601c44c5529be50
#
_cell.length_a   1.000
_cell.length_b   1.000
_cell.length_c   1.000
_cell.angle_alpha   90.00
_cell.angle_beta   90.00
_cell.angle_gamma   90.00
#
_symmetry.space_group_name_H-M   'P 1'
#
loop_
_entity.id
_entity.type
_entity.pdbx_description
1 polymer ?
#
loop_
_entity_poly.entity_id
_entity_poly.type
_entity_poly.pdbx_seq_one_letter_code
_entity_poly.pdbx_strand_id
1 'polypeptide(L)'
;AVASHAEWPEVSYHIWLQYELDRQLSDAVAHLHAKGIALKGDLPIGIDRQSVDAWSAPHLFKMDAQAGAPPDAFAVKGQNWGFPTYNWEVMRRDGYAWWRSRFEQLSRYFDAYRIDHILGFFRIWQVPYEQVEGIMGWFDPAMPVHIDEIRGRGIAFDYERYCRPYIREHFLWERFGDQTGAAKEGYLDDCGYGVYRLKEHVSAQRKIVDHFAAKKDGDEGAKRRLCQGLLDCASEVLLLEVPGSHGTQFHPRCSMQMTRSYQELDGDAKWRIEDLYVDYFYRRQEGFWQARGYEKLPAMRKASRMLLCGEDLGMVPACVPGVMRELGILSLEIQRMPKSSDVEFSNPAWAPYLSVVSPSTHDMPTLRGWWRENMHVSGQFAWKMLGVAFPPTDLSGDLAARIIDQHLHSSAMWAIFPLQDLLGMDEQLRNADVDIERINVPAIMPFYWRYRMHLGLDGLAKARGFNARLREMIGNSGR
;
A
#
# COMPACT_ATOMS: atom_id res chain seq x y z
N ALA A 1 -22.19 37.45 -2.20
CA ALA A 1 -20.80 37.83 -1.89
C ALA A 1 -19.79 37.04 -2.77
N VAL A 2 -19.93 35.71 -2.93
CA VAL A 2 -19.01 34.89 -3.73
C VAL A 2 -19.10 35.21 -5.23
N ALA A 3 -20.31 35.39 -5.77
CA ALA A 3 -20.55 35.66 -7.18
C ALA A 3 -20.03 37.02 -7.69
N SER A 4 -19.64 37.92 -6.79
CA SER A 4 -19.05 39.23 -7.12
C SER A 4 -17.52 39.25 -7.05
N HIS A 5 -16.88 38.11 -6.71
CA HIS A 5 -15.43 38.02 -6.62
C HIS A 5 -14.80 37.96 -8.02
N ALA A 6 -13.60 38.54 -8.19
CA ALA A 6 -12.90 38.56 -9.47
C ALA A 6 -12.59 37.16 -10.03
N GLU A 7 -12.40 36.17 -9.15
CA GLU A 7 -12.12 34.76 -9.50
C GLU A 7 -13.38 33.91 -9.75
N TRP A 8 -14.59 34.52 -9.72
CA TRP A 8 -15.86 33.83 -9.91
C TRP A 8 -15.97 33.01 -11.20
N PRO A 9 -15.42 33.43 -12.35
CA PRO A 9 -15.45 32.61 -13.56
C PRO A 9 -14.78 31.29 -13.41
N GLU A 10 -13.61 31.23 -12.75
CA GLU A 10 -12.87 29.97 -12.48
C GLU A 10 -13.60 29.10 -11.46
N VAL A 11 -14.08 29.70 -10.36
CA VAL A 11 -14.87 28.98 -9.36
C VAL A 11 -16.14 28.40 -9.97
N SER A 12 -16.85 29.16 -10.79
CA SER A 12 -18.09 28.72 -11.44
C SER A 12 -17.84 27.60 -12.45
N TYR A 13 -16.67 27.59 -13.13
CA TYR A 13 -16.26 26.51 -14.01
C TYR A 13 -16.10 25.19 -13.24
N HIS A 14 -15.43 25.20 -12.10
CA HIS A 14 -15.28 23.99 -11.27
C HIS A 14 -16.61 23.50 -10.71
N ILE A 15 -17.52 24.42 -10.30
CA ILE A 15 -18.87 24.05 -9.87
C ILE A 15 -19.65 23.40 -11.01
N TRP A 16 -19.61 24.01 -12.21
CA TRP A 16 -20.25 23.46 -13.39
C TRP A 16 -19.67 22.09 -13.78
N LEU A 17 -18.36 21.92 -13.71
CA LEU A 17 -17.71 20.64 -13.98
C LEU A 17 -18.22 19.55 -13.04
N GLN A 18 -18.30 19.81 -11.73
CA GLN A 18 -18.85 18.87 -10.76
C GLN A 18 -20.33 18.54 -11.04
N TYR A 19 -21.11 19.52 -11.42
CA TYR A 19 -22.51 19.32 -11.80
C TYR A 19 -22.64 18.42 -13.05
N GLU A 20 -21.85 18.66 -14.07
CA GLU A 20 -21.87 17.84 -15.31
C GLU A 20 -21.38 16.40 -15.03
N LEU A 21 -20.38 16.21 -14.17
CA LEU A 21 -19.92 14.89 -13.75
C LEU A 21 -21.01 14.14 -12.97
N ASP A 22 -21.69 14.79 -12.03
CA ASP A 22 -22.82 14.21 -11.28
C ASP A 22 -23.94 13.77 -12.23
N ARG A 23 -24.34 14.66 -13.16
CA ARG A 23 -25.39 14.38 -14.14
C ARG A 23 -25.03 13.20 -15.04
N GLN A 24 -23.84 13.24 -15.68
CA GLN A 24 -23.41 12.21 -16.61
C GLN A 24 -23.22 10.84 -15.92
N LEU A 25 -22.66 10.82 -14.69
CA LEU A 25 -22.52 9.59 -13.94
C LEU A 25 -23.89 9.03 -13.52
N SER A 26 -24.82 9.88 -13.11
CA SER A 26 -26.18 9.46 -12.76
C SER A 26 -26.91 8.86 -13.96
N ASP A 27 -26.82 9.48 -15.15
CA ASP A 27 -27.39 8.96 -16.40
C ASP A 27 -26.78 7.60 -16.77
N ALA A 28 -25.44 7.45 -16.65
CA ALA A 28 -24.74 6.21 -16.90
C ALA A 28 -25.18 5.09 -15.96
N VAL A 29 -25.31 5.38 -14.67
CA VAL A 29 -25.79 4.43 -13.66
C VAL A 29 -27.21 3.98 -13.92
N ALA A 30 -28.10 4.91 -14.24
CA ALA A 30 -29.48 4.59 -14.62
C ALA A 30 -29.53 3.64 -15.83
N HIS A 31 -28.65 3.87 -16.84
CA HIS A 31 -28.53 2.96 -17.99
C HIS A 31 -28.02 1.56 -17.60
N LEU A 32 -27.03 1.47 -16.71
CA LEU A 32 -26.50 0.19 -16.22
C LEU A 32 -27.57 -0.58 -15.46
N HIS A 33 -28.30 0.09 -14.54
CA HIS A 33 -29.39 -0.55 -13.77
C HIS A 33 -30.51 -1.05 -14.65
N ALA A 34 -30.88 -0.31 -15.72
CA ALA A 34 -31.84 -0.77 -16.71
C ALA A 34 -31.41 -2.03 -17.47
N LYS A 35 -30.10 -2.35 -17.43
CA LYS A 35 -29.52 -3.59 -18.00
C LYS A 35 -29.25 -4.67 -16.96
N GLY A 36 -29.62 -4.46 -15.68
CA GLY A 36 -29.34 -5.37 -14.60
C GLY A 36 -27.85 -5.41 -14.17
N ILE A 37 -27.09 -4.34 -14.48
CA ILE A 37 -25.67 -4.24 -14.16
C ILE A 37 -25.50 -3.38 -12.92
N ALA A 38 -24.88 -3.94 -11.88
CA ALA A 38 -24.50 -3.22 -10.68
C ALA A 38 -23.12 -2.53 -10.89
N LEU A 39 -22.95 -1.34 -10.33
CA LEU A 39 -21.71 -0.60 -10.37
C LEU A 39 -21.01 -0.64 -9.00
N LYS A 40 -19.76 -1.09 -8.99
CA LYS A 40 -18.91 -1.10 -7.80
C LYS A 40 -17.89 0.03 -7.87
N GLY A 41 -17.91 0.91 -6.88
CA GLY A 41 -16.94 1.98 -6.72
C GLY A 41 -15.70 1.55 -5.95
N ASP A 42 -14.70 2.42 -5.98
CA ASP A 42 -13.47 2.32 -5.19
C ASP A 42 -13.23 3.61 -4.42
N LEU A 43 -12.89 3.50 -3.14
CA LEU A 43 -12.69 4.63 -2.26
C LEU A 43 -11.26 4.61 -1.73
N PRO A 44 -10.42 5.57 -2.14
CA PRO A 44 -9.03 5.63 -1.66
C PRO A 44 -8.98 5.87 -0.16
N ILE A 45 -8.00 5.22 0.49
CA ILE A 45 -7.75 5.42 1.92
C ILE A 45 -7.24 6.83 2.22
N GLY A 46 -6.56 7.47 1.30
CA GLY A 46 -5.93 8.77 1.51
C GLY A 46 -6.62 9.92 0.80
N ILE A 47 -6.15 11.11 1.09
CA ILE A 47 -6.47 12.35 0.38
C ILE A 47 -5.16 13.03 -0.06
N ASP A 48 -5.21 13.80 -1.14
CA ASP A 48 -4.07 14.63 -1.49
C ASP A 48 -3.85 15.70 -0.41
N ARG A 49 -2.58 15.91 -0.06
CA ARG A 49 -2.17 16.89 0.97
C ARG A 49 -2.57 18.32 0.64
N GLN A 50 -2.72 18.63 -0.66
CA GLN A 50 -3.14 19.94 -1.18
C GLN A 50 -4.61 19.96 -1.60
N SER A 51 -5.39 18.91 -1.28
CA SER A 51 -6.81 18.83 -1.61
C SER A 51 -7.66 19.84 -0.83
N VAL A 52 -8.87 20.05 -1.33
CA VAL A 52 -9.90 20.86 -0.63
C VAL A 52 -10.21 20.28 0.75
N ASP A 53 -10.22 18.94 0.90
CA ASP A 53 -10.44 18.28 2.18
C ASP A 53 -9.35 18.66 3.21
N ALA A 54 -8.08 18.57 2.82
CA ALA A 54 -6.96 18.94 3.68
C ALA A 54 -6.96 20.43 4.02
N TRP A 55 -7.35 21.29 3.06
CA TRP A 55 -7.41 22.73 3.25
C TRP A 55 -8.59 23.17 4.11
N SER A 56 -9.79 22.61 3.88
CA SER A 56 -11.02 23.03 4.58
C SER A 56 -11.16 22.41 5.98
N ALA A 57 -10.60 21.23 6.22
CA ALA A 57 -10.70 20.52 7.48
C ALA A 57 -9.36 19.90 7.93
N PRO A 58 -8.26 20.68 8.03
CA PRO A 58 -6.93 20.16 8.33
C PRO A 58 -6.83 19.44 9.69
N HIS A 59 -7.74 19.78 10.63
CA HIS A 59 -7.81 19.15 11.95
C HIS A 59 -8.20 17.65 11.91
N LEU A 60 -8.79 17.19 10.81
CA LEU A 60 -9.14 15.78 10.58
C LEU A 60 -7.95 14.93 10.17
N PHE A 61 -6.82 15.55 9.85
CA PHE A 61 -5.64 14.88 9.30
C PHE A 61 -4.38 15.20 10.11
N LYS A 62 -3.47 14.25 10.19
CA LYS A 62 -2.13 14.45 10.75
C LYS A 62 -1.21 14.94 9.63
N MET A 63 -1.09 16.27 9.50
CA MET A 63 -0.31 16.90 8.42
C MET A 63 1.21 16.77 8.60
N ASP A 64 1.67 16.39 9.79
CA ASP A 64 3.05 16.09 10.14
C ASP A 64 3.46 14.63 9.86
N ALA A 65 2.54 13.84 9.30
CA ALA A 65 2.73 12.44 9.00
C ALA A 65 2.29 12.09 7.57
N GLN A 66 2.73 10.94 7.09
CA GLN A 66 2.43 10.39 5.78
C GLN A 66 2.03 8.92 5.92
N ALA A 67 1.03 8.48 5.16
CA ALA A 67 0.70 7.06 5.09
C ALA A 67 1.68 6.33 4.16
N GLY A 68 1.83 5.03 4.38
CA GLY A 68 2.67 4.17 3.57
C GLY A 68 2.45 2.69 3.87
N ALA A 69 3.44 1.89 3.53
CA ALA A 69 3.50 0.46 3.86
C ALA A 69 4.86 0.09 4.45
N PRO A 70 4.92 -0.88 5.37
CA PRO A 70 6.18 -1.37 5.91
C PRO A 70 7.02 -2.05 4.81
N PRO A 71 8.34 -2.23 5.04
CA PRO A 71 9.20 -3.03 4.17
C PRO A 71 8.64 -4.43 3.91
N ASP A 72 8.71 -4.85 2.66
CA ASP A 72 8.36 -6.18 2.19
C ASP A 72 9.32 -6.68 1.09
N ALA A 73 9.03 -7.83 0.50
CA ALA A 73 9.86 -8.42 -0.57
C ALA A 73 9.86 -7.59 -1.88
N PHE A 74 8.86 -6.76 -2.10
CA PHE A 74 8.70 -5.93 -3.30
C PHE A 74 9.23 -4.51 -3.09
N ALA A 75 9.19 -4.01 -1.85
CA ALA A 75 9.63 -2.69 -1.45
C ALA A 75 10.51 -2.76 -0.19
N VAL A 76 11.78 -3.09 -0.36
CA VAL A 76 12.76 -3.31 0.74
C VAL A 76 12.86 -2.11 1.69
N LYS A 77 12.65 -0.90 1.18
CA LYS A 77 12.63 0.35 1.98
C LYS A 77 11.22 0.74 2.46
N GLY A 78 10.22 -0.14 2.26
CA GLY A 78 8.83 0.20 2.45
C GLY A 78 8.33 1.20 1.43
N GLN A 79 7.08 1.61 1.60
CA GLN A 79 6.45 2.60 0.72
C GLN A 79 6.07 3.84 1.52
N ASN A 80 6.20 5.00 0.91
CA ASN A 80 5.68 6.27 1.40
C ASN A 80 4.72 6.83 0.35
N TRP A 81 3.43 6.86 0.64
CA TRP A 81 2.40 7.29 -0.29
C TRP A 81 2.19 8.81 -0.31
N GLY A 82 2.82 9.54 0.61
CA GLY A 82 2.86 11.00 0.62
C GLY A 82 1.62 11.72 1.17
N PHE A 83 0.46 11.05 1.26
CA PHE A 83 -0.75 11.66 1.80
C PHE A 83 -0.82 11.59 3.34
N PRO A 84 -1.50 12.55 4.02
CA PRO A 84 -1.58 12.60 5.47
C PRO A 84 -2.38 11.43 6.04
N THR A 85 -2.05 10.99 7.24
CA THR A 85 -2.87 10.02 7.99
C THR A 85 -4.04 10.71 8.69
N TYR A 86 -5.03 9.93 9.16
CA TYR A 86 -6.24 10.45 9.78
C TYR A 86 -6.07 10.73 11.28
N ASN A 87 -6.64 11.81 11.75
CA ASN A 87 -6.83 12.09 13.17
C ASN A 87 -8.12 11.41 13.65
N TRP A 88 -8.06 10.10 13.87
CA TRP A 88 -9.22 9.29 14.25
C TRP A 88 -9.87 9.74 15.57
N GLU A 89 -9.10 10.30 16.49
CA GLU A 89 -9.66 10.80 17.76
C GLU A 89 -10.56 12.00 17.56
N VAL A 90 -10.17 12.90 16.66
CA VAL A 90 -11.01 14.05 16.30
C VAL A 90 -12.25 13.60 15.54
N MET A 91 -12.09 12.73 14.54
CA MET A 91 -13.20 12.19 13.74
C MET A 91 -14.21 11.41 14.59
N ARG A 92 -13.78 10.74 15.65
CA ARG A 92 -14.67 10.02 16.56
C ARG A 92 -15.66 10.93 17.27
N ARG A 93 -15.29 12.18 17.57
CA ARG A 93 -16.11 13.13 18.35
C ARG A 93 -17.45 13.46 17.69
N ASP A 94 -17.50 13.41 16.36
CA ASP A 94 -18.71 13.64 15.56
C ASP A 94 -19.27 12.36 14.92
N GLY A 95 -18.80 11.20 15.39
CA GLY A 95 -19.21 9.89 14.86
C GLY A 95 -18.72 9.65 13.43
N TYR A 96 -17.54 10.14 13.09
CA TYR A 96 -16.90 9.98 11.77
C TYR A 96 -17.72 10.64 10.65
N ALA A 97 -18.26 11.84 10.89
CA ALA A 97 -19.16 12.53 9.96
C ALA A 97 -18.56 12.70 8.57
N TRP A 98 -17.28 13.07 8.47
CA TRP A 98 -16.59 13.21 7.19
C TRP A 98 -16.60 11.91 6.36
N TRP A 99 -16.31 10.78 6.97
CA TRP A 99 -16.37 9.48 6.31
C TRP A 99 -17.79 9.09 5.91
N ARG A 100 -18.75 9.24 6.82
CA ARG A 100 -20.17 8.93 6.54
C ARG A 100 -20.70 9.74 5.35
N SER A 101 -20.40 11.03 5.31
CA SER A 101 -20.79 11.92 4.20
C SER A 101 -20.23 11.43 2.84
N ARG A 102 -18.99 10.94 2.81
CA ARG A 102 -18.42 10.35 1.60
C ARG A 102 -19.19 9.11 1.15
N PHE A 103 -19.54 8.22 2.07
CA PHE A 103 -20.30 7.01 1.73
C PHE A 103 -21.73 7.32 1.31
N GLU A 104 -22.37 8.27 1.96
CA GLU A 104 -23.71 8.76 1.59
C GLU A 104 -23.69 9.34 0.15
N GLN A 105 -22.70 10.15 -0.18
CA GLN A 105 -22.54 10.68 -1.53
C GLN A 105 -22.28 9.60 -2.57
N LEU A 106 -21.39 8.66 -2.28
CA LEU A 106 -21.06 7.55 -3.18
C LEU A 106 -22.26 6.62 -3.43
N SER A 107 -23.13 6.43 -2.44
CA SER A 107 -24.33 5.59 -2.56
C SER A 107 -25.36 6.10 -3.58
N ARG A 108 -25.18 7.31 -4.10
CA ARG A 108 -25.99 7.85 -5.22
C ARG A 108 -25.65 7.18 -6.55
N TYR A 109 -24.43 6.63 -6.67
CA TYR A 109 -23.93 6.09 -7.92
C TYR A 109 -23.61 4.59 -7.87
N PHE A 110 -23.21 4.09 -6.69
CA PHE A 110 -22.67 2.74 -6.56
C PHE A 110 -23.58 1.82 -5.74
N ASP A 111 -23.64 0.56 -6.15
CA ASP A 111 -24.35 -0.53 -5.46
C ASP A 111 -23.45 -1.22 -4.43
N ALA A 112 -22.14 -1.16 -4.68
CA ALA A 112 -21.11 -1.65 -3.80
C ALA A 112 -19.86 -0.75 -3.89
N TYR A 113 -18.97 -0.85 -2.91
CA TYR A 113 -17.69 -0.15 -2.98
C TYR A 113 -16.58 -0.96 -2.29
N ARG A 114 -15.37 -0.75 -2.77
CA ARG A 114 -14.14 -1.22 -2.15
C ARG A 114 -13.55 -0.09 -1.31
N ILE A 115 -13.28 -0.35 -0.06
CA ILE A 115 -12.37 0.49 0.73
C ILE A 115 -10.96 0.04 0.38
N ASP A 116 -10.20 0.92 -0.23
CA ASP A 116 -8.79 0.76 -0.43
C ASP A 116 -8.07 0.73 0.91
N HIS A 117 -7.10 -0.18 1.07
CA HIS A 117 -6.32 -0.37 2.29
C HIS A 117 -7.19 -0.35 3.57
N ILE A 118 -8.21 -1.24 3.65
CA ILE A 118 -9.12 -1.29 4.81
C ILE A 118 -8.38 -1.49 6.13
N LEU A 119 -7.16 -2.02 6.09
CA LEU A 119 -6.26 -2.13 7.23
C LEU A 119 -6.03 -0.79 7.94
N GLY A 120 -6.14 0.34 7.22
CA GLY A 120 -6.04 1.69 7.78
C GLY A 120 -7.11 2.01 8.83
N PHE A 121 -8.23 1.28 8.87
CA PHE A 121 -9.24 1.40 9.93
C PHE A 121 -8.84 0.66 11.21
N PHE A 122 -7.94 -0.29 11.13
CA PHE A 122 -7.34 -0.98 12.27
C PHE A 122 -6.04 -0.26 12.70
N ARG A 123 -5.15 -0.08 11.76
CA ARG A 123 -3.86 0.58 11.85
C ARG A 123 -3.37 1.00 10.47
N ILE A 124 -2.60 2.06 10.41
CA ILE A 124 -1.94 2.48 9.18
C ILE A 124 -0.43 2.55 9.40
N TRP A 125 0.35 2.25 8.36
CA TRP A 125 1.78 2.52 8.42
C TRP A 125 1.99 4.02 8.28
N GLN A 126 2.55 4.66 9.31
CA GLN A 126 2.74 6.09 9.40
C GLN A 126 4.23 6.42 9.34
N VAL A 127 4.60 7.27 8.40
CA VAL A 127 5.96 7.80 8.23
C VAL A 127 5.95 9.26 8.64
N PRO A 128 6.82 9.74 9.55
CA PRO A 128 6.93 11.16 9.86
C PRO A 128 7.22 11.99 8.62
N TYR A 129 6.72 13.22 8.54
CA TYR A 129 6.92 14.06 7.37
C TYR A 129 8.39 14.33 7.07
N GLU A 130 9.23 14.41 8.10
CA GLU A 130 10.68 14.59 7.99
C GLU A 130 11.42 13.36 7.40
N GLN A 131 10.74 12.23 7.28
CA GLN A 131 11.27 11.01 6.69
C GLN A 131 10.72 10.80 5.28
N VAL A 132 11.48 10.13 4.43
CA VAL A 132 11.13 9.90 3.02
C VAL A 132 10.89 8.42 2.75
N GLU A 133 11.73 7.55 3.31
CA GLU A 133 11.61 6.10 3.13
C GLU A 133 10.61 5.49 4.12
N GLY A 134 9.76 4.58 3.65
CA GLY A 134 8.78 3.88 4.48
C GLY A 134 9.38 3.13 5.66
N ILE A 135 10.63 2.71 5.56
CA ILE A 135 11.35 1.97 6.62
C ILE A 135 11.49 2.78 7.93
N MET A 136 11.33 4.09 7.88
CA MET A 136 11.36 4.99 9.05
C MET A 136 9.98 5.21 9.68
N GLY A 137 8.99 4.41 9.31
CA GLY A 137 7.65 4.46 9.85
C GLY A 137 7.38 3.46 10.95
N TRP A 138 6.16 3.54 11.49
CA TRP A 138 5.56 2.61 12.46
C TRP A 138 4.06 2.51 12.24
N PHE A 139 3.40 1.52 12.86
CA PHE A 139 1.94 1.45 12.83
C PHE A 139 1.29 2.47 13.76
N ASP A 140 0.28 3.20 13.25
CA ASP A 140 -0.54 4.14 14.00
C ASP A 140 -2.03 3.76 13.88
N PRO A 141 -2.75 3.55 14.99
CA PRO A 141 -2.25 3.54 16.36
C PRO A 141 -1.51 2.23 16.70
N ALA A 142 -0.56 2.33 17.62
CA ALA A 142 0.11 1.18 18.22
C ALA A 142 0.39 1.45 19.70
N MET A 143 0.56 0.38 20.49
CA MET A 143 1.05 0.45 21.84
C MET A 143 2.58 0.50 21.80
N PRO A 144 3.21 1.65 22.11
CA PRO A 144 4.66 1.77 22.09
C PRO A 144 5.31 0.97 23.24
N VAL A 145 6.62 0.85 23.16
CA VAL A 145 7.44 0.27 24.23
C VAL A 145 7.90 1.37 25.15
N HIS A 146 7.65 1.25 26.46
CA HIS A 146 8.14 2.20 27.44
C HIS A 146 9.60 1.88 27.82
N ILE A 147 10.38 2.90 28.17
CA ILE A 147 11.78 2.76 28.58
C ILE A 147 11.95 1.79 29.75
N ASP A 148 11.03 1.78 30.70
CA ASP A 148 11.08 0.87 31.86
C ASP A 148 10.86 -0.58 31.45
N GLU A 149 10.06 -0.84 30.41
CA GLU A 149 9.91 -2.17 29.82
C GLU A 149 11.22 -2.63 29.17
N ILE A 150 11.89 -1.75 28.43
CA ILE A 150 13.19 -2.04 27.82
C ILE A 150 14.20 -2.43 28.90
N ARG A 151 14.29 -1.63 29.94
CA ARG A 151 15.17 -1.91 31.11
C ARG A 151 14.78 -3.17 31.86
N GLY A 152 13.47 -3.38 32.08
CA GLY A 152 12.93 -4.56 32.72
C GLY A 152 13.23 -5.87 32.00
N ARG A 153 13.39 -5.83 30.65
CA ARG A 153 13.86 -6.95 29.84
C ARG A 153 15.38 -7.17 29.94
N GLY A 154 16.08 -6.36 30.71
CA GLY A 154 17.54 -6.43 30.88
C GLY A 154 18.32 -5.87 29.70
N ILE A 155 17.71 -5.04 28.85
CA ILE A 155 18.39 -4.32 27.78
C ILE A 155 19.09 -3.09 28.39
N ALA A 156 20.40 -3.02 28.26
CA ALA A 156 21.19 -1.85 28.65
C ALA A 156 20.91 -0.69 27.66
N PHE A 157 19.81 0.04 27.93
CA PHE A 157 19.35 1.07 27.05
C PHE A 157 20.29 2.29 27.03
N ASP A 158 20.77 2.59 25.85
CA ASP A 158 21.52 3.81 25.52
C ASP A 158 20.81 4.52 24.36
N TYR A 159 20.29 5.72 24.60
CA TYR A 159 19.54 6.49 23.62
C TYR A 159 20.37 6.78 22.36
N GLU A 160 21.64 7.17 22.50
CA GLU A 160 22.53 7.45 21.38
C GLU A 160 22.79 6.21 20.54
N ARG A 161 22.89 5.04 21.19
CA ARG A 161 23.16 3.77 20.53
C ARG A 161 21.93 3.20 19.81
N TYR A 162 20.74 3.35 20.38
CA TYR A 162 19.52 2.69 19.87
C TYR A 162 18.64 3.60 19.00
N CYS A 163 18.63 4.93 19.30
CA CYS A 163 17.67 5.85 18.68
C CYS A 163 18.32 6.85 17.70
N ARG A 164 19.65 6.98 17.68
CA ARG A 164 20.39 7.82 16.74
C ARG A 164 21.01 6.99 15.64
N PRO A 165 21.24 7.57 14.44
CA PRO A 165 21.89 6.89 13.33
C PRO A 165 23.26 6.32 13.72
N TYR A 166 23.42 5.01 13.57
CA TYR A 166 24.67 4.31 13.88
C TYR A 166 25.61 4.38 12.72
N ILE A 167 26.52 5.39 12.71
CA ILE A 167 27.46 5.63 11.61
C ILE A 167 28.90 5.39 12.11
N ARG A 168 29.61 4.46 11.50
CA ARG A 168 30.96 4.04 11.87
C ARG A 168 31.88 4.03 10.65
N GLU A 169 33.17 4.37 10.87
CA GLU A 169 34.22 4.45 9.85
C GLU A 169 34.27 3.20 8.95
N HIS A 170 34.24 2.01 9.56
CA HIS A 170 34.52 0.75 8.88
C HIS A 170 33.48 0.35 7.82
N PHE A 171 32.29 0.94 7.80
CA PHE A 171 31.31 0.66 6.74
C PHE A 171 30.99 1.86 5.81
N LEU A 172 31.65 3.01 5.99
CA LEU A 172 31.41 4.16 5.13
C LEU A 172 31.74 3.86 3.66
N TRP A 173 32.82 3.09 3.42
CA TRP A 173 33.16 2.71 2.05
C TRP A 173 32.08 1.86 1.38
N GLU A 174 31.45 0.95 2.12
CA GLU A 174 30.33 0.16 1.60
C GLU A 174 29.15 1.03 1.18
N ARG A 175 28.90 2.13 1.93
CA ARG A 175 27.79 3.06 1.67
C ARG A 175 28.08 4.05 0.55
N PHE A 176 29.28 4.57 0.49
CA PHE A 176 29.62 5.72 -0.37
C PHE A 176 30.62 5.39 -1.49
N GLY A 177 31.34 4.29 -1.39
CA GLY A 177 32.38 3.92 -2.35
C GLY A 177 33.44 5.01 -2.48
N ASP A 178 33.74 5.41 -3.72
CA ASP A 178 34.65 6.50 -4.08
C ASP A 178 34.22 7.89 -3.56
N GLN A 179 32.95 8.05 -3.17
CA GLN A 179 32.41 9.29 -2.59
C GLN A 179 32.61 9.39 -1.07
N THR A 180 33.29 8.42 -0.42
CA THR A 180 33.48 8.41 1.05
C THR A 180 34.17 9.70 1.56
N GLY A 181 35.17 10.21 0.86
CA GLY A 181 35.82 11.47 1.21
C GLY A 181 34.85 12.65 1.18
N ALA A 182 34.12 12.80 0.09
CA ALA A 182 33.11 13.84 -0.07
C ALA A 182 31.97 13.72 0.96
N ALA A 183 31.58 12.50 1.33
CA ALA A 183 30.58 12.25 2.36
C ALA A 183 31.05 12.73 3.74
N LYS A 184 32.28 12.40 4.14
CA LYS A 184 32.87 12.82 5.40
C LYS A 184 32.99 14.35 5.48
N GLU A 185 33.59 14.97 4.47
CA GLU A 185 33.82 16.42 4.46
C GLU A 185 32.50 17.21 4.42
N GLY A 186 31.58 16.83 3.52
CA GLY A 186 30.40 17.61 3.25
C GLY A 186 29.24 17.37 4.24
N TYR A 187 29.09 16.15 4.76
CA TYR A 187 27.80 15.70 5.36
C TYR A 187 27.93 15.03 6.73
N LEU A 188 29.13 14.65 7.15
CA LEU A 188 29.35 13.96 8.41
C LEU A 188 30.24 14.80 9.35
N ASP A 189 29.86 14.81 10.62
CA ASP A 189 30.71 15.35 11.71
C ASP A 189 31.48 14.19 12.34
N ASP A 190 32.79 14.29 12.41
CA ASP A 190 33.65 13.34 13.10
C ASP A 190 33.53 13.53 14.61
N CYS A 191 33.05 12.51 15.30
CA CYS A 191 32.88 12.49 16.76
C CYS A 191 34.08 11.82 17.47
N GLY A 192 35.11 11.43 16.72
CA GLY A 192 36.27 10.69 17.23
C GLY A 192 36.03 9.18 17.28
N TYR A 193 37.13 8.41 17.36
CA TYR A 193 37.14 6.96 17.45
C TYR A 193 36.35 6.23 16.32
N GLY A 194 36.32 6.84 15.12
CA GLY A 194 35.61 6.28 13.97
C GLY A 194 34.08 6.36 14.06
N VAL A 195 33.57 7.25 14.91
CA VAL A 195 32.14 7.53 15.07
C VAL A 195 31.78 8.81 14.32
N TYR A 196 30.69 8.78 13.56
CA TYR A 196 30.20 9.92 12.80
C TYR A 196 28.75 10.23 13.12
N ARG A 197 28.34 11.49 12.91
CA ARG A 197 26.96 11.97 12.94
C ARG A 197 26.64 12.73 11.66
N LEU A 198 25.38 12.69 11.26
CA LEU A 198 24.90 13.54 10.17
C LEU A 198 24.96 15.01 10.59
N LYS A 199 25.49 15.88 9.72
CA LYS A 199 25.47 17.35 9.92
C LYS A 199 24.03 17.85 9.95
N GLU A 200 23.80 18.99 10.63
CA GLU A 200 22.45 19.54 10.84
C GLU A 200 21.64 19.75 9.55
N HIS A 201 22.27 20.18 8.47
CA HIS A 201 21.59 20.43 7.19
C HIS A 201 21.17 19.15 6.44
N VAL A 202 21.58 17.98 6.92
CA VAL A 202 21.21 16.63 6.42
C VAL A 202 20.79 15.70 7.56
N SER A 203 20.33 16.24 8.68
CA SER A 203 20.02 15.48 9.90
C SER A 203 18.73 14.62 9.81
N ALA A 204 17.91 14.80 8.77
CA ALA A 204 16.71 14.03 8.49
C ALA A 204 16.64 13.69 7.00
N GLN A 205 15.91 12.61 6.65
CA GLN A 205 15.83 12.15 5.26
C GLN A 205 15.27 13.23 4.32
N ARG A 206 14.27 14.02 4.74
CA ARG A 206 13.73 15.13 3.95
C ARG A 206 14.78 16.19 3.66
N LYS A 207 15.53 16.61 4.67
CA LYS A 207 16.63 17.56 4.50
C LYS A 207 17.68 17.04 3.51
N ILE A 208 17.99 15.74 3.54
CA ILE A 208 18.92 15.13 2.57
C ILE A 208 18.38 15.27 1.15
N VAL A 209 17.15 14.84 0.92
CA VAL A 209 16.53 14.89 -0.42
C VAL A 209 16.44 16.32 -0.94
N ASP A 210 15.95 17.25 -0.12
CA ASP A 210 15.80 18.67 -0.49
C ASP A 210 17.15 19.31 -0.80
N HIS A 211 18.20 18.98 -0.02
CA HIS A 211 19.56 19.46 -0.26
C HIS A 211 20.09 19.02 -1.64
N PHE A 212 19.91 17.74 -2.01
CA PHE A 212 20.37 17.25 -3.31
C PHE A 212 19.48 17.72 -4.46
N ALA A 213 18.19 17.90 -4.26
CA ALA A 213 17.28 18.47 -5.25
C ALA A 213 17.61 19.93 -5.58
N ALA A 214 18.11 20.70 -4.62
CA ALA A 214 18.54 22.09 -4.81
C ALA A 214 19.88 22.22 -5.56
N LYS A 215 20.71 21.17 -5.59
CA LYS A 215 22.02 21.17 -6.29
C LYS A 215 21.84 20.97 -7.80
N LYS A 216 21.99 22.05 -8.56
CA LYS A 216 21.89 22.02 -10.03
C LYS A 216 23.14 21.48 -10.73
N ASP A 217 24.34 21.66 -10.12
CA ASP A 217 25.63 21.31 -10.71
C ASP A 217 26.17 19.98 -10.17
N GLY A 218 27.00 19.30 -10.94
CA GLY A 218 27.74 18.09 -10.57
C GLY A 218 27.26 16.82 -11.28
N ASP A 219 28.03 15.74 -11.09
CA ASP A 219 27.70 14.42 -11.65
C ASP A 219 26.46 13.83 -10.97
N GLU A 220 25.45 13.53 -11.76
CA GLU A 220 24.17 12.98 -11.28
C GLU A 220 24.32 11.57 -10.65
N GLY A 221 25.31 10.79 -11.11
CA GLY A 221 25.62 9.49 -10.53
C GLY A 221 26.20 9.61 -9.13
N ALA A 222 27.16 10.55 -8.95
CA ALA A 222 27.75 10.84 -7.65
C ALA A 222 26.71 11.43 -6.67
N LYS A 223 25.87 12.37 -7.12
CA LYS A 223 24.78 12.92 -6.31
C LYS A 223 23.84 11.84 -5.81
N ARG A 224 23.38 10.95 -6.70
CA ARG A 224 22.49 9.85 -6.33
C ARG A 224 23.12 8.93 -5.30
N ARG A 225 24.40 8.59 -5.46
CA ARG A 225 25.16 7.74 -4.53
C ARG A 225 25.31 8.38 -3.15
N LEU A 226 25.67 9.66 -3.10
CA LEU A 226 25.75 10.40 -1.86
C LEU A 226 24.39 10.52 -1.17
N CYS A 227 23.35 10.90 -1.91
CA CYS A 227 21.99 11.00 -1.38
C CYS A 227 21.52 9.66 -0.79
N GLN A 228 21.62 8.56 -1.54
CA GLN A 228 21.18 7.24 -1.05
C GLN A 228 22.04 6.77 0.13
N GLY A 229 23.36 6.93 0.10
CA GLY A 229 24.22 6.58 1.22
C GLY A 229 23.88 7.32 2.50
N LEU A 230 23.51 8.61 2.41
CA LEU A 230 23.06 9.40 3.56
C LEU A 230 21.68 8.97 4.06
N LEU A 231 20.74 8.64 3.16
CA LEU A 231 19.44 8.07 3.54
C LEU A 231 19.61 6.72 4.27
N ASP A 232 20.51 5.88 3.78
CA ASP A 232 20.86 4.61 4.43
C ASP A 232 21.48 4.85 5.82
N CYS A 233 22.39 5.80 5.95
CA CYS A 233 22.95 6.20 7.24
C CYS A 233 21.87 6.70 8.20
N ALA A 234 20.95 7.55 7.74
CA ALA A 234 19.85 8.07 8.56
C ALA A 234 18.94 6.98 9.09
N SER A 235 18.80 5.86 8.37
CA SER A 235 17.95 4.73 8.75
C SER A 235 18.65 3.65 9.61
N GLU A 236 19.94 3.83 9.98
CA GLU A 236 20.69 2.91 10.86
C GLU A 236 20.33 3.12 12.34
N VAL A 237 19.06 2.95 12.69
CA VAL A 237 18.51 3.04 14.04
C VAL A 237 17.82 1.73 14.43
N LEU A 238 17.69 1.45 15.72
CA LEU A 238 16.98 0.27 16.24
C LEU A 238 15.59 0.63 16.77
N LEU A 239 15.47 1.81 17.36
CA LEU A 239 14.23 2.30 17.97
C LEU A 239 13.92 3.69 17.43
N LEU A 240 12.64 3.91 17.12
CA LEU A 240 12.10 5.21 16.72
C LEU A 240 11.37 5.81 17.91
N GLU A 241 11.76 7.00 18.35
CA GLU A 241 11.11 7.68 19.46
C GLU A 241 9.69 8.12 19.07
N VAL A 242 8.74 7.91 19.98
CA VAL A 242 7.39 8.45 19.85
C VAL A 242 7.44 9.98 19.98
N PRO A 243 6.94 10.75 19.02
CA PRO A 243 6.96 12.21 19.09
C PRO A 243 6.32 12.73 20.39
N GLY A 244 7.03 13.62 21.07
CA GLY A 244 6.57 14.21 22.33
C GLY A 244 6.73 13.33 23.58
N SER A 245 7.29 12.12 23.46
CA SER A 245 7.53 11.25 24.61
C SER A 245 8.77 11.61 25.46
N HIS A 246 9.60 12.53 24.97
CA HIS A 246 10.84 12.97 25.62
C HIS A 246 11.75 11.79 26.03
N GLY A 247 11.95 10.85 25.09
CA GLY A 247 12.83 9.70 25.29
C GLY A 247 12.26 8.61 26.19
N THR A 248 10.95 8.55 26.42
CA THR A 248 10.34 7.54 27.29
C THR A 248 9.58 6.45 26.54
N GLN A 249 9.17 6.66 25.29
CA GLN A 249 8.40 5.69 24.51
C GLN A 249 8.98 5.52 23.12
N PHE A 250 8.97 4.29 22.61
CA PHE A 250 9.63 3.93 21.37
C PHE A 250 8.82 2.92 20.56
N HIS A 251 9.03 2.96 19.23
CA HIS A 251 8.64 1.91 18.31
C HIS A 251 9.90 1.19 17.79
N PRO A 252 9.99 -0.14 17.87
CA PRO A 252 11.05 -0.86 17.18
C PRO A 252 11.02 -0.56 15.67
N ARG A 253 12.18 -0.22 15.09
CA ARG A 253 12.29 0.00 13.66
C ARG A 253 12.05 -1.31 12.91
N CYS A 254 11.15 -1.31 11.92
CA CYS A 254 10.84 -2.49 11.12
C CYS A 254 12.11 -3.01 10.42
N SER A 255 12.32 -4.33 10.42
CA SER A 255 13.51 -4.97 9.87
C SER A 255 14.83 -4.45 10.46
N MET A 256 14.85 -4.08 11.74
CA MET A 256 16.07 -3.59 12.41
C MET A 256 17.22 -4.60 12.35
N GLN A 257 16.92 -5.90 12.20
CA GLN A 257 17.90 -6.99 12.07
C GLN A 257 18.83 -6.80 10.87
N MET A 258 18.38 -6.07 9.84
CA MET A 258 19.16 -5.77 8.64
C MET A 258 20.14 -4.60 8.83
N THR A 259 20.08 -3.89 9.96
CA THR A 259 20.98 -2.77 10.23
C THR A 259 22.35 -3.22 10.73
N ARG A 260 23.41 -2.47 10.41
CA ARG A 260 24.72 -2.64 11.03
C ARG A 260 24.63 -2.41 12.54
N SER A 261 23.80 -1.47 12.95
CA SER A 261 23.50 -1.21 14.35
C SER A 261 23.09 -2.49 15.10
N TYR A 262 22.18 -3.30 14.54
CA TYR A 262 21.77 -4.57 15.14
C TYR A 262 22.87 -5.63 15.04
N GLN A 263 23.49 -5.77 13.87
CA GLN A 263 24.50 -6.80 13.61
C GLN A 263 25.69 -6.69 14.55
N GLU A 264 26.00 -5.52 15.04
CA GLU A 264 27.13 -5.24 15.96
C GLU A 264 26.72 -5.22 17.45
N LEU A 265 25.50 -5.64 17.80
CA LEU A 265 25.13 -5.95 19.18
C LEU A 265 25.74 -7.28 19.60
N ASP A 266 26.00 -7.44 20.89
CA ASP A 266 26.35 -8.74 21.46
C ASP A 266 25.18 -9.72 21.42
N GLY A 267 25.43 -11.01 21.66
CA GLY A 267 24.42 -12.06 21.53
C GLY A 267 23.27 -11.93 22.53
N ASP A 268 23.53 -11.48 23.75
CA ASP A 268 22.49 -11.30 24.77
C ASP A 268 21.58 -10.13 24.43
N ALA A 269 22.17 -9.00 24.03
CA ALA A 269 21.42 -7.83 23.58
C ALA A 269 20.56 -8.15 22.33
N LYS A 270 21.10 -8.90 21.35
CA LYS A 270 20.33 -9.37 20.17
C LYS A 270 19.12 -10.18 20.58
N TRP A 271 19.29 -11.16 21.45
CA TRP A 271 18.20 -12.04 21.88
C TRP A 271 17.09 -11.24 22.59
N ARG A 272 17.44 -10.31 23.49
CA ARG A 272 16.49 -9.51 24.24
C ARG A 272 15.72 -8.52 23.35
N ILE A 273 16.41 -7.85 22.44
CA ILE A 273 15.77 -6.89 21.53
C ILE A 273 14.93 -7.60 20.45
N GLU A 274 15.31 -8.83 20.07
CA GLU A 274 14.51 -9.67 19.17
C GLU A 274 13.20 -10.10 19.84
N ASP A 275 13.22 -10.54 21.08
CA ASP A 275 11.99 -10.88 21.83
C ASP A 275 11.07 -9.65 21.96
N LEU A 276 11.64 -8.47 22.22
CA LEU A 276 10.89 -7.20 22.23
C LEU A 276 10.27 -6.89 20.87
N TYR A 277 11.02 -7.11 19.77
CA TYR A 277 10.56 -6.91 18.41
C TYR A 277 9.38 -7.83 18.05
N VAL A 278 9.53 -9.12 18.34
CA VAL A 278 8.48 -10.12 18.11
C VAL A 278 7.23 -9.81 18.93
N ASP A 279 7.39 -9.43 20.18
CA ASP A 279 6.26 -9.03 21.01
C ASP A 279 5.56 -7.79 20.45
N TYR A 280 6.32 -6.76 20.03
CA TYR A 280 5.77 -5.53 19.49
C TYR A 280 4.99 -5.75 18.20
N PHE A 281 5.55 -6.47 17.21
CA PHE A 281 4.94 -6.60 15.89
C PHE A 281 3.89 -7.71 15.80
N TYR A 282 4.00 -8.79 16.60
CA TYR A 282 3.23 -10.01 16.39
C TYR A 282 2.41 -10.49 17.58
N ARG A 283 2.49 -9.84 18.76
CA ARG A 283 1.78 -10.29 19.96
C ARG A 283 0.91 -9.20 20.59
N ARG A 284 1.49 -8.09 21.08
CA ARG A 284 0.78 -7.11 21.91
C ARG A 284 -0.31 -6.32 21.20
N GLN A 285 -0.26 -6.16 19.89
CA GLN A 285 -1.10 -5.23 19.15
C GLN A 285 -2.47 -5.80 18.75
N GLU A 286 -2.62 -7.11 18.67
CA GLU A 286 -3.79 -7.74 18.05
C GLU A 286 -5.12 -7.31 18.67
N GLY A 287 -5.28 -7.45 19.98
CA GLY A 287 -6.52 -7.03 20.66
C GLY A 287 -6.77 -5.52 20.59
N PHE A 288 -5.69 -4.73 20.59
CA PHE A 288 -5.77 -3.29 20.45
C PHE A 288 -6.27 -2.89 19.05
N TRP A 289 -5.70 -3.46 17.99
CA TRP A 289 -6.14 -3.19 16.62
C TRP A 289 -7.55 -3.72 16.34
N GLN A 290 -7.90 -4.87 16.88
CA GLN A 290 -9.27 -5.40 16.80
C GLN A 290 -10.29 -4.38 17.35
N ALA A 291 -10.03 -3.83 18.52
CA ALA A 291 -10.88 -2.81 19.13
C ALA A 291 -10.98 -1.55 18.24
N ARG A 292 -9.89 -1.13 17.58
CA ARG A 292 -9.91 0.00 16.64
C ARG A 292 -10.75 -0.27 15.40
N GLY A 293 -10.73 -1.49 14.86
CA GLY A 293 -11.60 -1.92 13.77
C GLY A 293 -13.09 -1.84 14.15
N TYR A 294 -13.45 -2.43 15.30
CA TYR A 294 -14.84 -2.39 15.80
C TYR A 294 -15.32 -0.99 16.19
N GLU A 295 -14.41 -0.09 16.56
CA GLU A 295 -14.76 1.31 16.84
C GLU A 295 -15.21 2.07 15.58
N LYS A 296 -14.55 1.85 14.43
CA LYS A 296 -14.71 2.66 13.22
C LYS A 296 -15.63 2.01 12.17
N LEU A 297 -15.37 0.76 11.82
CA LEU A 297 -16.03 0.09 10.69
C LEU A 297 -17.56 -0.02 10.81
N PRO A 298 -18.19 -0.21 12.00
CA PRO A 298 -19.64 -0.20 12.13
C PRO A 298 -20.29 1.12 11.71
N ALA A 299 -19.65 2.26 11.97
CA ALA A 299 -20.15 3.57 11.52
C ALA A 299 -20.16 3.68 9.99
N MET A 300 -19.09 3.20 9.35
CA MET A 300 -18.95 3.15 7.89
C MET A 300 -20.00 2.21 7.28
N ARG A 301 -20.15 1.00 7.83
CA ARG A 301 -21.11 0.00 7.39
C ARG A 301 -22.56 0.50 7.44
N LYS A 302 -22.92 1.35 8.42
CA LYS A 302 -24.24 1.93 8.60
C LYS A 302 -24.52 3.14 7.73
N ALA A 303 -23.48 3.79 7.16
CA ALA A 303 -23.63 5.02 6.40
C ALA A 303 -24.38 4.85 5.08
N SER A 304 -24.43 3.63 4.52
CA SER A 304 -25.15 3.35 3.29
C SER A 304 -25.62 1.89 3.20
N ARG A 305 -26.42 1.59 2.16
CA ARG A 305 -26.85 0.22 1.84
C ARG A 305 -25.93 -0.50 0.87
N MET A 306 -24.87 0.16 0.39
CA MET A 306 -23.91 -0.46 -0.52
C MET A 306 -23.26 -1.69 0.09
N LEU A 307 -22.99 -2.71 -0.71
CA LEU A 307 -22.18 -3.86 -0.29
C LEU A 307 -20.73 -3.40 -0.09
N LEU A 308 -20.17 -3.70 1.09
CA LEU A 308 -18.83 -3.26 1.46
C LEU A 308 -17.80 -4.34 1.18
N CYS A 309 -16.78 -4.00 0.42
CA CYS A 309 -15.59 -4.80 0.18
C CYS A 309 -14.36 -4.10 0.78
N GLY A 310 -13.41 -4.85 1.32
CA GLY A 310 -12.13 -4.31 1.79
C GLY A 310 -10.98 -4.82 0.94
N GLU A 311 -10.00 -3.96 0.66
CA GLU A 311 -8.71 -4.40 0.21
C GLU A 311 -7.86 -4.70 1.46
N ASP A 312 -7.63 -5.98 1.73
CA ASP A 312 -6.97 -6.51 2.91
C ASP A 312 -5.73 -7.34 2.52
N LEU A 313 -4.87 -6.75 1.68
CA LEU A 313 -3.61 -7.33 1.24
C LEU A 313 -2.41 -6.80 2.05
N GLY A 314 -1.27 -7.49 1.96
CA GLY A 314 -0.03 -7.15 2.65
C GLY A 314 0.10 -7.78 4.04
N MET A 315 0.67 -7.06 5.00
CA MET A 315 0.82 -7.54 6.37
C MET A 315 -0.51 -7.43 7.12
N VAL A 316 -1.34 -8.45 7.04
CA VAL A 316 -2.70 -8.47 7.61
C VAL A 316 -2.66 -8.95 9.07
N PRO A 317 -3.10 -8.14 10.07
CA PRO A 317 -3.27 -8.61 11.45
C PRO A 317 -4.26 -9.79 11.54
N ALA A 318 -4.00 -10.73 12.44
CA ALA A 318 -4.82 -11.93 12.59
C ALA A 318 -6.30 -11.63 12.95
N CYS A 319 -6.56 -10.49 13.61
CA CYS A 319 -7.92 -10.05 13.95
C CYS A 319 -8.78 -9.60 12.74
N VAL A 320 -8.16 -9.15 11.65
CA VAL A 320 -8.86 -8.51 10.52
C VAL A 320 -9.88 -9.42 9.85
N PRO A 321 -9.56 -10.68 9.45
CA PRO A 321 -10.53 -11.54 8.80
C PRO A 321 -11.78 -11.82 9.66
N GLY A 322 -11.59 -11.95 10.99
CA GLY A 322 -12.68 -12.14 11.96
C GLY A 322 -13.62 -10.94 11.98
N VAL A 323 -13.08 -9.74 12.15
CA VAL A 323 -13.85 -8.48 12.19
C VAL A 323 -14.58 -8.24 10.87
N MET A 324 -13.91 -8.42 9.73
CA MET A 324 -14.53 -8.24 8.41
C MET A 324 -15.72 -9.21 8.23
N ARG A 325 -15.54 -10.49 8.55
CA ARG A 325 -16.58 -11.50 8.45
C ARG A 325 -17.81 -11.16 9.32
N GLU A 326 -17.60 -10.77 10.58
CA GLU A 326 -18.68 -10.41 11.51
C GLU A 326 -19.44 -9.16 11.05
N LEU A 327 -18.76 -8.21 10.42
CA LEU A 327 -19.40 -7.01 9.88
C LEU A 327 -19.97 -7.20 8.48
N GLY A 328 -19.85 -8.38 7.88
CA GLY A 328 -20.33 -8.67 6.51
C GLY A 328 -19.55 -7.87 5.45
N ILE A 329 -18.26 -7.64 5.66
CA ILE A 329 -17.37 -6.98 4.72
C ILE A 329 -16.64 -8.06 3.90
N LEU A 330 -16.70 -7.96 2.57
CA LEU A 330 -16.04 -8.91 1.69
C LEU A 330 -14.52 -8.68 1.68
N SER A 331 -13.76 -9.74 1.87
CA SER A 331 -12.31 -9.74 1.72
C SER A 331 -11.89 -9.81 0.25
N LEU A 332 -10.64 -9.50 -0.05
CA LEU A 332 -10.04 -9.66 -1.38
C LEU A 332 -9.12 -10.89 -1.39
N GLU A 333 -9.38 -11.83 -2.29
CA GLU A 333 -8.61 -13.06 -2.44
C GLU A 333 -7.90 -13.11 -3.79
N ILE A 334 -6.58 -13.09 -3.75
CA ILE A 334 -5.71 -13.14 -4.95
C ILE A 334 -4.98 -14.48 -4.98
N GLN A 335 -5.23 -15.28 -6.02
CA GLN A 335 -4.69 -16.64 -6.13
C GLN A 335 -3.17 -16.72 -5.97
N ARG A 336 -2.44 -15.78 -6.53
CA ARG A 336 -0.96 -15.72 -6.52
C ARG A 336 -0.37 -14.90 -5.37
N MET A 337 -1.22 -14.39 -4.46
CA MET A 337 -0.83 -13.69 -3.22
C MET A 337 -1.66 -14.22 -2.05
N PRO A 338 -1.41 -15.45 -1.60
CA PRO A 338 -2.15 -16.01 -0.48
C PRO A 338 -1.90 -15.20 0.79
N LYS A 339 -2.92 -15.08 1.63
CA LYS A 339 -2.83 -14.42 2.95
C LYS A 339 -2.13 -15.30 4.01
N SER A 340 -2.13 -16.63 3.81
CA SER A 340 -1.41 -17.58 4.65
C SER A 340 -0.03 -17.86 4.07
N SER A 341 0.99 -17.86 4.93
CA SER A 341 2.35 -18.27 4.59
C SER A 341 2.49 -19.78 4.37
N ASP A 342 1.49 -20.57 4.74
CA ASP A 342 1.54 -22.04 4.66
C ASP A 342 1.32 -22.57 3.24
N VAL A 343 0.82 -21.72 2.35
CA VAL A 343 0.56 -22.05 0.95
C VAL A 343 1.24 -21.05 0.02
N GLU A 344 1.78 -21.55 -1.08
CA GLU A 344 2.44 -20.70 -2.08
C GLU A 344 1.44 -20.03 -3.04
N PHE A 345 0.32 -20.71 -3.32
CA PHE A 345 -0.76 -20.22 -4.16
C PHE A 345 -2.10 -20.61 -3.54
N SER A 346 -3.05 -19.68 -3.52
CA SER A 346 -4.42 -19.95 -3.05
C SER A 346 -5.21 -20.73 -4.09
N ASN A 347 -6.10 -21.62 -3.62
CA ASN A 347 -7.08 -22.26 -4.50
C ASN A 347 -8.40 -21.47 -4.45
N PRO A 348 -8.87 -20.87 -5.57
CA PRO A 348 -10.10 -20.10 -5.59
C PRO A 348 -11.34 -20.89 -5.14
N ALA A 349 -11.34 -22.21 -5.31
CA ALA A 349 -12.43 -23.08 -4.86
C ALA A 349 -12.60 -23.09 -3.33
N TRP A 350 -11.58 -22.67 -2.56
CA TRP A 350 -11.62 -22.63 -1.09
C TRP A 350 -11.73 -21.21 -0.54
N ALA A 351 -11.95 -20.23 -1.40
CA ALA A 351 -12.12 -18.86 -0.97
C ALA A 351 -13.33 -18.73 -0.01
N PRO A 352 -13.27 -17.89 1.02
CA PRO A 352 -14.44 -17.61 1.86
C PRO A 352 -15.61 -17.09 1.02
N TYR A 353 -16.86 -17.46 1.39
CA TYR A 353 -18.02 -16.94 0.67
C TYR A 353 -18.08 -15.41 0.70
N LEU A 354 -17.83 -14.78 1.86
CA LEU A 354 -17.75 -13.32 1.97
C LEU A 354 -16.43 -12.78 1.42
N SER A 355 -16.20 -13.01 0.13
CA SER A 355 -15.00 -12.51 -0.54
C SER A 355 -15.24 -12.16 -2.00
N VAL A 356 -14.26 -11.45 -2.56
CA VAL A 356 -14.07 -11.18 -3.97
C VAL A 356 -12.81 -11.89 -4.41
N VAL A 357 -12.89 -12.81 -5.37
CA VAL A 357 -11.72 -13.39 -6.00
C VAL A 357 -11.35 -12.60 -7.26
N SER A 358 -10.06 -12.42 -7.48
CA SER A 358 -9.54 -11.78 -8.69
C SER A 358 -8.17 -12.37 -9.05
N PRO A 359 -7.84 -12.60 -10.32
CA PRO A 359 -6.52 -13.05 -10.72
C PRO A 359 -5.46 -11.96 -10.57
N SER A 360 -5.86 -10.69 -10.73
CA SER A 360 -5.00 -9.51 -10.65
C SER A 360 -5.76 -8.29 -10.13
N THR A 361 -5.01 -7.28 -9.69
CA THR A 361 -5.52 -5.92 -9.40
C THR A 361 -4.73 -4.88 -10.20
N HIS A 362 -5.14 -3.62 -10.11
CA HIS A 362 -4.40 -2.51 -10.73
C HIS A 362 -3.00 -2.27 -10.11
N ASP A 363 -2.74 -2.76 -8.89
CA ASP A 363 -1.47 -2.57 -8.16
C ASP A 363 -0.45 -3.67 -8.42
N MET A 364 -0.79 -4.66 -9.22
CA MET A 364 0.10 -5.76 -9.59
C MET A 364 0.12 -6.00 -11.10
N PRO A 365 1.08 -6.77 -11.65
CA PRO A 365 1.08 -7.14 -13.06
C PRO A 365 -0.20 -7.90 -13.44
N THR A 366 -0.64 -7.77 -14.69
CA THR A 366 -1.62 -8.68 -15.27
C THR A 366 -1.14 -10.14 -15.20
N LEU A 367 -1.99 -11.11 -15.42
CA LEU A 367 -1.58 -12.52 -15.48
C LEU A 367 -0.42 -12.74 -16.46
N ARG A 368 -0.47 -12.11 -17.63
CA ARG A 368 0.58 -12.20 -18.66
C ARG A 368 1.89 -11.55 -18.21
N GLY A 369 1.81 -10.36 -17.61
CA GLY A 369 2.97 -9.66 -17.08
C GLY A 369 3.64 -10.46 -15.97
N TRP A 370 2.88 -10.91 -15.00
CA TRP A 370 3.37 -11.74 -13.91
C TRP A 370 3.98 -13.07 -14.38
N TRP A 371 3.38 -13.71 -15.38
CA TRP A 371 3.90 -14.97 -15.93
C TRP A 371 5.33 -14.83 -16.44
N ARG A 372 5.69 -13.68 -16.99
CA ARG A 372 7.03 -13.37 -17.51
C ARG A 372 8.03 -12.90 -16.45
N GLU A 373 7.56 -12.29 -15.34
CA GLU A 373 8.45 -11.70 -14.33
C GLU A 373 9.41 -12.72 -13.72
N ASN A 374 8.92 -13.94 -13.45
CA ASN A 374 9.73 -15.00 -12.87
C ASN A 374 9.26 -16.37 -13.36
N MET A 375 9.98 -16.93 -14.33
CA MET A 375 9.67 -18.21 -14.94
C MET A 375 9.70 -19.40 -13.97
N HIS A 376 10.46 -19.31 -12.88
CA HIS A 376 10.45 -20.34 -11.85
C HIS A 376 9.12 -20.35 -11.09
N VAL A 377 8.66 -19.18 -10.67
CA VAL A 377 7.38 -19.02 -9.92
C VAL A 377 6.18 -19.37 -10.81
N SER A 378 6.14 -18.86 -12.05
CA SER A 378 5.06 -19.18 -12.99
C SER A 378 5.07 -20.67 -13.40
N GLY A 379 6.25 -21.29 -13.47
CA GLY A 379 6.39 -22.73 -13.69
C GLY A 379 5.84 -23.57 -12.53
N GLN A 380 6.13 -23.18 -11.28
CA GLN A 380 5.57 -23.83 -10.09
C GLN A 380 4.05 -23.66 -10.03
N PHE A 381 3.53 -22.48 -10.37
CA PHE A 381 2.09 -22.23 -10.46
C PHE A 381 1.43 -23.12 -11.52
N ALA A 382 2.02 -23.19 -12.72
CA ALA A 382 1.53 -24.03 -13.80
C ALA A 382 1.45 -25.50 -13.38
N TRP A 383 2.48 -26.00 -12.71
CA TRP A 383 2.48 -27.36 -12.21
C TRP A 383 1.45 -27.60 -11.10
N LYS A 384 1.47 -26.78 -10.05
CA LYS A 384 0.64 -26.98 -8.85
C LYS A 384 -0.84 -26.68 -9.08
N MET A 385 -1.13 -25.61 -9.84
CA MET A 385 -2.50 -25.10 -9.99
C MET A 385 -3.16 -25.50 -11.31
N LEU A 386 -2.39 -25.79 -12.34
CA LEU A 386 -2.91 -26.11 -13.66
C LEU A 386 -2.52 -27.53 -14.12
N GLY A 387 -1.65 -28.26 -13.41
CA GLY A 387 -1.18 -29.59 -13.81
C GLY A 387 -0.32 -29.60 -15.08
N VAL A 388 0.37 -28.48 -15.37
CA VAL A 388 1.19 -28.32 -16.58
C VAL A 388 2.67 -28.39 -16.22
N ALA A 389 3.35 -29.46 -16.62
CA ALA A 389 4.76 -29.70 -16.27
C ALA A 389 5.75 -28.79 -17.05
N PHE A 390 5.42 -28.45 -18.28
CA PHE A 390 6.28 -27.65 -19.17
C PHE A 390 5.49 -26.49 -19.73
N PRO A 391 5.27 -25.41 -18.94
CA PRO A 391 4.51 -24.26 -19.41
C PRO A 391 5.31 -23.47 -20.46
N PRO A 392 4.62 -22.79 -21.38
CA PRO A 392 5.26 -21.90 -22.35
C PRO A 392 5.85 -20.66 -21.63
N THR A 393 6.85 -20.03 -22.27
CA THR A 393 7.48 -18.80 -21.77
C THR A 393 6.46 -17.66 -21.62
N ASP A 394 5.51 -17.56 -22.56
CA ASP A 394 4.40 -16.63 -22.52
C ASP A 394 3.11 -17.35 -22.14
N LEU A 395 2.29 -16.71 -21.33
CA LEU A 395 1.00 -17.25 -20.96
C LEU A 395 0.12 -17.39 -22.23
N SER A 396 -0.24 -18.62 -22.59
CA SER A 396 -1.14 -18.88 -23.70
C SER A 396 -2.59 -18.50 -23.36
N GLY A 397 -3.39 -18.22 -24.39
CA GLY A 397 -4.81 -17.91 -24.22
C GLY A 397 -5.59 -19.03 -23.50
N ASP A 398 -5.24 -20.29 -23.73
CA ASP A 398 -5.90 -21.43 -23.06
C ASP A 398 -5.51 -21.55 -21.59
N LEU A 399 -4.25 -21.29 -21.22
CA LEU A 399 -3.85 -21.28 -19.82
C LEU A 399 -4.48 -20.08 -19.09
N ALA A 400 -4.55 -18.91 -19.72
CA ALA A 400 -5.28 -17.77 -19.16
C ALA A 400 -6.75 -18.12 -18.93
N ALA A 401 -7.42 -18.75 -19.90
CA ALA A 401 -8.81 -19.18 -19.75
C ALA A 401 -9.00 -20.17 -18.60
N ARG A 402 -8.08 -21.11 -18.39
CA ARG A 402 -8.13 -22.06 -17.27
C ARG A 402 -8.00 -21.35 -15.91
N ILE A 403 -7.17 -20.33 -15.82
CA ILE A 403 -7.05 -19.50 -14.60
C ILE A 403 -8.36 -18.73 -14.35
N ILE A 404 -8.93 -18.10 -15.37
CA ILE A 404 -10.21 -17.40 -15.27
C ILE A 404 -11.32 -18.37 -14.85
N ASP A 405 -11.36 -19.57 -15.43
CA ASP A 405 -12.33 -20.60 -15.11
C ASP A 405 -12.27 -21.05 -13.63
N GLN A 406 -11.06 -21.22 -13.07
CA GLN A 406 -10.89 -21.50 -11.64
C GLN A 406 -11.52 -20.42 -10.76
N HIS A 407 -11.41 -19.14 -11.15
CA HIS A 407 -12.02 -18.03 -10.41
C HIS A 407 -13.54 -18.00 -10.59
N LEU A 408 -14.04 -18.30 -11.78
CA LEU A 408 -15.48 -18.39 -12.03
C LEU A 408 -16.12 -19.50 -11.17
N HIS A 409 -15.47 -20.65 -11.01
CA HIS A 409 -15.94 -21.78 -10.17
C HIS A 409 -15.57 -21.63 -8.69
N SER A 410 -15.13 -20.46 -8.24
CA SER A 410 -14.79 -20.22 -6.84
C SER A 410 -16.03 -20.22 -5.93
N SER A 411 -15.81 -20.47 -4.64
CA SER A 411 -16.84 -20.35 -3.59
C SER A 411 -17.11 -18.90 -3.15
N ALA A 412 -16.33 -17.94 -3.64
CA ALA A 412 -16.49 -16.51 -3.33
C ALA A 412 -17.83 -15.95 -3.83
N MET A 413 -18.36 -14.96 -3.12
CA MET A 413 -19.58 -14.26 -3.55
C MET A 413 -19.40 -13.60 -4.92
N TRP A 414 -18.24 -13.00 -5.17
CA TRP A 414 -17.93 -12.33 -6.43
C TRP A 414 -16.61 -12.81 -7.03
N ALA A 415 -16.58 -12.90 -8.37
CA ALA A 415 -15.39 -13.04 -9.18
C ALA A 415 -15.27 -11.79 -10.07
N ILE A 416 -14.23 -10.99 -9.88
CA ILE A 416 -14.00 -9.74 -10.62
C ILE A 416 -12.67 -9.85 -11.37
N PHE A 417 -12.69 -9.49 -12.64
CA PHE A 417 -11.55 -9.67 -13.54
C PHE A 417 -11.11 -8.35 -14.15
N PRO A 418 -9.82 -8.02 -14.16
CA PRO A 418 -9.28 -7.00 -15.05
C PRO A 418 -9.59 -7.33 -16.50
N LEU A 419 -9.99 -6.32 -17.28
CA LEU A 419 -10.26 -6.52 -18.70
C LEU A 419 -9.05 -7.08 -19.45
N GLN A 420 -7.85 -6.66 -19.07
CA GLN A 420 -6.58 -7.14 -19.65
C GLN A 420 -6.42 -8.66 -19.48
N ASP A 421 -6.77 -9.19 -18.29
CA ASP A 421 -6.69 -10.63 -18.02
C ASP A 421 -7.75 -11.42 -18.80
N LEU A 422 -8.95 -10.87 -18.97
CA LEU A 422 -9.97 -11.46 -19.84
C LEU A 422 -9.50 -11.47 -21.31
N LEU A 423 -8.99 -10.36 -21.82
CA LEU A 423 -8.44 -10.28 -23.18
C LEU A 423 -7.23 -11.20 -23.37
N GLY A 424 -6.51 -11.50 -22.28
CA GLY A 424 -5.41 -12.47 -22.27
C GLY A 424 -5.80 -13.87 -22.73
N MET A 425 -7.10 -14.24 -22.68
CA MET A 425 -7.61 -15.51 -23.17
C MET A 425 -7.66 -15.61 -24.71
N ASP A 426 -7.53 -14.49 -25.41
CA ASP A 426 -7.63 -14.44 -26.87
C ASP A 426 -6.39 -13.78 -27.45
N GLU A 427 -5.61 -14.55 -28.23
CA GLU A 427 -4.33 -14.10 -28.77
C GLU A 427 -4.45 -13.00 -29.82
N GLN A 428 -5.62 -12.83 -30.42
CA GLN A 428 -5.89 -11.79 -31.42
C GLN A 428 -6.39 -10.48 -30.77
N LEU A 429 -7.04 -10.57 -29.60
CA LEU A 429 -7.62 -9.42 -28.90
C LEU A 429 -6.69 -8.84 -27.84
N ARG A 430 -5.77 -9.65 -27.27
CA ARG A 430 -4.84 -9.17 -26.25
C ARG A 430 -3.83 -8.16 -26.83
N ASN A 431 -3.29 -7.27 -26.00
CA ASN A 431 -2.23 -6.37 -26.45
C ASN A 431 -0.97 -7.17 -26.83
N ALA A 432 -0.33 -6.78 -27.93
CA ALA A 432 0.94 -7.40 -28.33
C ALA A 432 2.05 -7.11 -27.32
N ASP A 433 2.07 -5.91 -26.74
CA ASP A 433 2.98 -5.47 -25.72
C ASP A 433 2.35 -5.66 -24.34
N VAL A 434 2.87 -6.60 -23.56
CA VAL A 434 2.37 -6.95 -22.23
C VAL A 434 2.66 -5.86 -21.19
N ASP A 435 3.71 -5.07 -21.37
CA ASP A 435 4.12 -4.05 -20.39
C ASP A 435 3.15 -2.86 -20.40
N ILE A 436 2.49 -2.58 -21.52
CA ILE A 436 1.44 -1.55 -21.63
C ILE A 436 0.16 -1.93 -20.86
N GLU A 437 -0.05 -3.22 -20.57
CA GLU A 437 -1.22 -3.68 -19.81
C GLU A 437 -1.18 -3.25 -18.32
N ARG A 438 0.00 -2.90 -17.79
CA ARG A 438 0.18 -2.53 -16.39
C ARG A 438 -0.43 -1.17 -16.08
N ILE A 439 -1.26 -1.09 -15.01
CA ILE A 439 -1.92 0.16 -14.61
C ILE A 439 -1.08 0.93 -13.61
N ASN A 440 -0.56 0.25 -12.57
CA ASN A 440 0.21 0.87 -11.50
C ASN A 440 1.43 0.05 -11.11
N VAL A 441 2.48 0.73 -10.64
CA VAL A 441 3.68 0.16 -10.01
C VAL A 441 3.88 0.86 -8.68
N PRO A 442 3.32 0.34 -7.56
CA PRO A 442 3.31 1.04 -6.26
C PRO A 442 4.67 1.42 -5.69
N ALA A 443 5.73 0.70 -6.09
CA ALA A 443 7.11 1.00 -5.68
C ALA A 443 7.71 2.23 -6.37
N ILE A 444 7.08 2.76 -7.43
CA ILE A 444 7.56 3.91 -8.19
C ILE A 444 6.67 5.12 -7.88
N MET A 445 7.25 6.14 -7.25
CA MET A 445 6.54 7.37 -6.91
C MET A 445 7.27 8.60 -7.48
N PRO A 446 6.59 9.52 -8.19
CA PRO A 446 5.20 9.41 -8.66
C PRO A 446 5.06 8.43 -9.84
N PHE A 447 3.98 7.67 -9.84
CA PHE A 447 3.61 6.82 -10.97
C PHE A 447 2.31 7.34 -11.62
N TYR A 448 2.29 7.41 -12.94
CA TYR A 448 1.14 7.92 -13.68
C TYR A 448 0.26 6.77 -14.18
N TRP A 449 -0.92 6.64 -13.66
CA TRP A 449 -1.94 5.69 -14.08
C TRP A 449 -2.46 6.05 -15.46
N ARG A 450 -1.78 5.58 -16.50
CA ARG A 450 -2.05 5.97 -17.91
C ARG A 450 -2.49 4.81 -18.79
N TYR A 451 -2.99 3.73 -18.19
CA TYR A 451 -3.51 2.64 -19.01
C TYR A 451 -4.63 3.16 -19.91
N ARG A 452 -4.52 2.84 -21.21
CA ARG A 452 -5.54 3.09 -22.20
C ARG A 452 -5.82 1.80 -22.94
N MET A 453 -7.11 1.41 -23.00
CA MET A 453 -7.55 0.25 -23.74
C MET A 453 -7.17 0.41 -25.22
N HIS A 454 -6.50 -0.60 -25.78
CA HIS A 454 -6.02 -0.59 -27.16
C HIS A 454 -7.12 -0.93 -28.18
N LEU A 455 -8.23 -1.53 -27.71
CA LEU A 455 -9.41 -1.86 -28.53
C LEU A 455 -10.48 -0.79 -28.37
N GLY A 456 -11.12 -0.39 -29.47
CA GLY A 456 -12.35 0.39 -29.41
C GLY A 456 -13.52 -0.45 -28.90
N LEU A 457 -14.50 0.19 -28.25
CA LEU A 457 -15.70 -0.49 -27.71
C LEU A 457 -16.46 -1.26 -28.79
N ASP A 458 -16.56 -0.71 -30.01
CA ASP A 458 -17.18 -1.38 -31.16
C ASP A 458 -16.44 -2.65 -31.55
N GLY A 459 -15.11 -2.65 -31.49
CA GLY A 459 -14.27 -3.82 -31.73
C GLY A 459 -14.53 -4.93 -30.73
N LEU A 460 -14.57 -4.56 -29.44
CA LEU A 460 -14.89 -5.50 -28.37
C LEU A 460 -16.31 -6.06 -28.48
N ALA A 461 -17.29 -5.22 -28.79
CA ALA A 461 -18.68 -5.68 -29.00
C ALA A 461 -18.81 -6.64 -30.22
N LYS A 462 -18.00 -6.44 -31.26
CA LYS A 462 -17.97 -7.29 -32.47
C LYS A 462 -17.13 -8.57 -32.31
N ALA A 463 -16.39 -8.74 -31.26
CA ALA A 463 -15.57 -9.93 -30.97
C ALA A 463 -16.45 -11.14 -30.56
N ARG A 464 -17.26 -11.63 -31.52
CA ARG A 464 -18.33 -12.63 -31.24
C ARG A 464 -17.80 -13.91 -30.62
N GLY A 465 -16.68 -14.46 -31.11
CA GLY A 465 -16.07 -15.69 -30.60
C GLY A 465 -15.66 -15.54 -29.13
N PHE A 466 -14.94 -14.48 -28.80
CA PHE A 466 -14.52 -14.16 -27.43
C PHE A 466 -15.73 -13.96 -26.51
N ASN A 467 -16.70 -13.15 -26.93
CA ASN A 467 -17.90 -12.87 -26.13
C ASN A 467 -18.76 -14.13 -25.91
N ALA A 468 -18.84 -15.03 -26.89
CA ALA A 468 -19.56 -16.31 -26.76
C ALA A 468 -18.83 -17.24 -25.77
N ARG A 469 -17.51 -17.39 -25.89
CA ARG A 469 -16.67 -18.18 -24.98
C ARG A 469 -16.81 -17.71 -23.53
N LEU A 470 -16.68 -16.41 -23.31
CA LEU A 470 -16.79 -15.85 -21.94
C LEU A 470 -18.20 -16.06 -21.35
N ARG A 471 -19.25 -15.87 -22.15
CA ARG A 471 -20.63 -16.13 -21.73
C ARG A 471 -20.86 -17.61 -21.38
N GLU A 472 -20.30 -18.53 -22.17
CA GLU A 472 -20.36 -19.96 -21.91
C GLU A 472 -19.65 -20.32 -20.58
N MET A 473 -18.43 -19.79 -20.36
CA MET A 473 -17.69 -20.02 -19.11
C MET A 473 -18.48 -19.52 -17.90
N ILE A 474 -19.07 -18.32 -17.96
CA ILE A 474 -19.89 -17.76 -16.89
C ILE A 474 -21.12 -18.66 -16.65
N GLY A 475 -21.84 -19.04 -17.70
CA GLY A 475 -23.02 -19.89 -17.58
C GLY A 475 -22.71 -21.27 -17.00
N ASN A 476 -21.60 -21.89 -17.37
CA ASN A 476 -21.15 -23.18 -16.86
C ASN A 476 -20.75 -23.11 -15.37
N SER A 477 -20.29 -21.95 -14.89
CA SER A 477 -19.93 -21.75 -13.47
C SER A 477 -21.13 -21.55 -12.54
N GLY A 478 -22.33 -21.39 -13.08
CA GLY A 478 -23.54 -21.12 -12.30
C GLY A 478 -23.66 -19.69 -11.77
N ARG A 479 -22.89 -18.75 -12.31
CA ARG A 479 -22.88 -17.32 -11.96
C ARG A 479 -23.71 -16.46 -12.90
#